data_2a9d03e6b193b07f031ddf97ddf74aec
#
_entry.id   2a9d03e6b193b07f031ddf97ddf74aec
#
_cell.length_a   1.000
_cell.length_b   1.000
_cell.length_c   1.000
_cell.angle_alpha   90.00
_cell.angle_beta   90.00
_cell.angle_gamma   90.00
#
_symmetry.space_group_name_H-M   'P 1'
#
loop_
_entity.id
_entity.type
_entity.pdbx_description
1 polymer ?
#
loop_
_entity_poly.entity_id
_entity_poly.type
_entity_poly.pdbx_seq_one_letter_code
_entity_poly.pdbx_strand_id
1 'polypeptide(L)'
;MNKVFHSRFSKGLGLCVLILSSWVHEAVHAQASMSTAQAVVQNTSSSTQGAEHLKKAKLQNKPSKDSDVIFHFSSIGDSRTDARTPGISEQDKRWLTASPVLSRVIKEIAASRSEVLFFNGDMIMGYAKDSIDNERQYAFWRGMMATLMEAGTYVMPVPGNHEVQMPTKTPEGTVKFAQPYLEKQWRENMGDLIIDMNRWNQIVKKPITYWDINNTSTPELDHVQTVQTQLNYSFDVGSIHFAVINTDPVGSDNVVSSSWLARDFEQARLRGANTFLAFGHKMPFTYFPEVGGKKEADGLDVKPAERDAFWSVIENYGATYFCGHEHVYDASQPLKAQGGKSWQIIVGAGGSPFSVKKEDARNPKDRMYAWADVKVTKKGALNVQILGFDEHLGPTKVIAKWKIEPSAVNAVH
;
A
#
# COMPACT_ATOMS: atom_id res chain seq x y z
N MET A 1 66.46 14.39 4.49
CA MET A 1 66.90 13.81 5.78
C MET A 1 65.97 12.69 6.15
N ASN A 2 66.53 11.49 6.05
CA ASN A 2 65.91 10.21 6.37
C ASN A 2 65.61 10.05 7.87
N LYS A 3 64.50 9.44 8.22
CA LYS A 3 64.48 8.45 9.33
C LYS A 3 63.41 7.38 9.07
N VAL A 4 63.93 6.25 8.67
CA VAL A 4 63.37 4.91 8.71
C VAL A 4 63.26 4.46 10.18
N PHE A 5 62.16 3.83 10.58
CA PHE A 5 62.16 2.93 11.73
C PHE A 5 61.47 1.63 11.39
N HIS A 6 62.26 0.57 11.50
CA HIS A 6 61.93 -0.85 11.32
C HIS A 6 61.43 -1.50 12.60
N SER A 7 60.61 -2.53 12.37
CA SER A 7 60.48 -3.84 13.10
C SER A 7 59.77 -3.81 14.47
N ARG A 8 58.93 -4.75 14.77
CA ARG A 8 59.23 -6.18 14.97
C ARG A 8 57.96 -7.06 14.90
N PHE A 9 58.09 -8.15 14.19
CA PHE A 9 57.26 -9.36 14.32
C PHE A 9 57.43 -9.97 15.71
N SER A 10 56.36 -10.42 16.35
CA SER A 10 56.45 -11.49 17.32
C SER A 10 55.26 -12.49 17.11
N LYS A 11 55.66 -13.71 16.80
CA LYS A 11 54.84 -14.89 16.70
C LYS A 11 54.33 -15.29 18.09
N GLY A 12 53.06 -15.59 18.20
CA GLY A 12 52.44 -16.27 19.34
C GLY A 12 51.51 -17.35 18.83
N LEU A 13 52.05 -18.54 18.64
CA LEU A 13 51.26 -19.78 18.54
C LEU A 13 50.79 -20.15 19.95
N GLY A 14 49.56 -20.53 20.11
CA GLY A 14 49.07 -21.08 21.38
C GLY A 14 47.60 -21.40 21.37
N LEU A 15 47.31 -22.62 21.00
CA LEU A 15 46.45 -23.60 21.64
C LEU A 15 44.93 -23.44 21.45
N CYS A 16 44.42 -24.10 20.42
CA CYS A 16 43.07 -24.64 20.41
C CYS A 16 42.94 -25.74 21.49
N VAL A 17 42.07 -25.51 22.45
CA VAL A 17 41.54 -26.61 23.28
C VAL A 17 40.04 -26.66 23.07
N LEU A 18 39.61 -27.81 22.55
CA LEU A 18 38.26 -28.29 22.45
C LEU A 18 37.51 -28.22 23.80
N ILE A 19 36.33 -27.60 23.79
CA ILE A 19 35.26 -27.95 24.72
C ILE A 19 34.04 -28.32 23.88
N LEU A 20 34.03 -29.56 23.44
CA LEU A 20 32.88 -30.33 23.05
C LEU A 20 32.60 -31.26 24.22
N SER A 21 31.58 -30.97 25.01
CA SER A 21 30.79 -32.01 25.70
C SER A 21 29.73 -31.37 26.58
N SER A 22 28.56 -31.96 26.58
CA SER A 22 27.42 -31.82 27.47
C SER A 22 26.28 -30.88 27.00
N TRP A 23 25.54 -31.33 25.98
CA TRP A 23 24.09 -31.12 25.87
C TRP A 23 23.47 -32.29 25.08
N VAL A 24 23.60 -33.51 25.59
CA VAL A 24 22.78 -34.64 25.19
C VAL A 24 22.46 -35.39 26.49
N HIS A 25 21.38 -35.02 27.13
CA HIS A 25 20.63 -35.83 28.12
C HIS A 25 19.51 -34.96 28.70
N GLU A 26 18.40 -34.93 27.97
CA GLU A 26 17.05 -34.71 28.52
C GLU A 26 16.00 -34.76 27.41
N ALA A 27 15.88 -35.91 26.79
CA ALA A 27 14.76 -36.21 25.90
C ALA A 27 14.38 -37.69 26.03
N VAL A 28 14.07 -38.13 27.22
CA VAL A 28 13.34 -39.37 27.50
C VAL A 28 12.62 -39.17 28.83
N HIS A 29 11.34 -38.83 28.81
CA HIS A 29 10.30 -39.16 29.78
C HIS A 29 9.11 -38.19 29.60
N ALA A 30 8.33 -38.41 28.58
CA ALA A 30 6.92 -37.96 28.50
C ALA A 30 6.14 -38.85 27.51
N GLN A 31 6.14 -40.14 27.78
CA GLN A 31 5.19 -41.08 27.18
C GLN A 31 4.67 -41.96 28.33
N ALA A 32 3.53 -41.63 28.86
CA ALA A 32 2.58 -42.52 29.51
C ALA A 32 1.55 -41.70 30.31
N SER A 33 0.40 -41.41 29.69
CA SER A 33 -0.92 -41.55 30.34
C SER A 33 -2.02 -41.18 29.33
N MET A 34 -2.35 -42.10 28.48
CA MET A 34 -3.70 -42.15 27.88
C MET A 34 -4.43 -43.26 28.60
N SER A 35 -5.28 -42.92 29.54
CA SER A 35 -6.22 -43.81 30.19
C SER A 35 -7.63 -43.44 29.73
N THR A 36 -8.20 -44.32 28.91
CA THR A 36 -9.58 -44.77 28.82
C THR A 36 -10.63 -43.99 29.61
N ALA A 37 -11.53 -43.35 28.88
CA ALA A 37 -12.90 -43.13 29.30
C ALA A 37 -13.84 -43.67 28.21
N GLN A 38 -14.32 -44.89 28.40
CA GLN A 38 -15.44 -45.48 27.67
C GLN A 38 -16.71 -44.80 28.18
N ALA A 39 -17.43 -44.11 27.29
CA ALA A 39 -18.76 -43.61 27.57
C ALA A 39 -19.80 -44.67 27.25
N VAL A 40 -20.65 -44.87 28.21
CA VAL A 40 -21.86 -45.74 28.19
C VAL A 40 -22.83 -45.23 27.16
N VAL A 41 -23.17 -46.07 26.18
CA VAL A 41 -24.31 -45.88 25.27
C VAL A 41 -25.55 -46.43 25.97
N GLN A 42 -26.47 -45.57 26.34
CA GLN A 42 -27.86 -45.97 26.63
C GLN A 42 -28.75 -45.64 25.41
N ASN A 43 -29.26 -46.70 24.81
CA ASN A 43 -30.33 -46.69 23.86
C ASN A 43 -31.62 -46.20 24.51
N THR A 44 -32.27 -45.19 23.91
CA THR A 44 -33.72 -45.01 23.97
C THR A 44 -34.26 -44.77 22.58
N SER A 45 -34.98 -45.71 22.11
CA SER A 45 -35.84 -45.67 20.92
C SER A 45 -36.99 -44.69 21.14
N SER A 46 -37.19 -43.71 20.23
CA SER A 46 -38.52 -43.36 19.73
C SER A 46 -38.49 -42.26 18.68
N SER A 47 -39.22 -42.55 17.68
CA SER A 47 -40.06 -41.74 16.78
C SER A 47 -39.44 -41.20 15.47
N THR A 48 -39.85 -41.90 14.45
CA THR A 48 -39.96 -41.59 13.04
C THR A 48 -40.73 -40.28 12.77
N GLN A 49 -40.12 -39.13 12.94
CA GLN A 49 -40.61 -37.82 12.45
C GLN A 49 -39.53 -36.87 11.91
N GLY A 50 -38.31 -37.33 11.81
CA GLY A 50 -37.17 -36.50 11.33
C GLY A 50 -36.86 -36.56 9.82
N ALA A 51 -37.52 -37.44 9.07
CA ALA A 51 -37.16 -37.77 7.67
C ALA A 51 -37.87 -36.93 6.59
N GLU A 52 -38.84 -36.12 6.93
CA GLU A 52 -39.61 -35.31 5.94
C GLU A 52 -39.14 -33.84 5.82
N HIS A 53 -38.38 -33.32 6.77
CA HIS A 53 -37.87 -31.93 6.69
C HIS A 53 -36.55 -31.75 5.90
N LEU A 54 -35.90 -32.84 5.50
CA LEU A 54 -34.67 -32.78 4.70
C LEU A 54 -34.89 -32.78 3.18
N LYS A 55 -36.12 -32.84 2.70
CA LYS A 55 -36.42 -32.83 1.27
C LYS A 55 -36.92 -31.51 0.68
N LYS A 56 -36.95 -30.41 1.43
CA LYS A 56 -37.38 -29.08 0.93
C LYS A 56 -36.35 -27.95 1.02
N ALA A 57 -35.12 -28.20 1.34
CA ALA A 57 -34.05 -27.24 1.18
C ALA A 57 -33.27 -27.50 -0.12
N LYS A 58 -33.91 -27.58 -1.27
CA LYS A 58 -33.30 -27.13 -2.52
C LYS A 58 -33.16 -25.62 -2.39
N LEU A 59 -32.12 -25.17 -1.68
CA LEU A 59 -31.62 -23.82 -1.82
C LEU A 59 -31.37 -23.62 -3.32
N GLN A 60 -32.25 -22.85 -3.94
CA GLN A 60 -31.91 -22.21 -5.20
C GLN A 60 -30.63 -21.47 -4.97
N ASN A 61 -29.51 -22.03 -5.41
CA ASN A 61 -28.26 -21.30 -5.60
C ASN A 61 -28.56 -20.24 -6.67
N LYS A 62 -29.14 -19.10 -6.27
CA LYS A 62 -28.92 -17.87 -7.02
C LYS A 62 -27.40 -17.72 -7.09
N PRO A 63 -26.80 -17.60 -8.30
CA PRO A 63 -25.41 -17.33 -8.40
C PRO A 63 -25.12 -16.13 -7.48
N SER A 64 -24.18 -16.30 -6.56
CA SER A 64 -23.81 -15.22 -5.65
C SER A 64 -23.44 -14.02 -6.51
N LYS A 65 -23.78 -12.79 -6.08
CA LYS A 65 -23.37 -11.54 -6.78
C LYS A 65 -21.86 -11.44 -6.99
N ASP A 66 -21.07 -12.30 -6.37
CA ASP A 66 -19.60 -12.38 -6.48
C ASP A 66 -19.11 -13.22 -7.69
N SER A 67 -19.98 -13.91 -8.43
CA SER A 67 -19.57 -14.73 -9.60
C SER A 67 -18.95 -13.90 -10.75
N ASP A 68 -19.15 -12.60 -10.75
CA ASP A 68 -18.63 -11.68 -11.76
C ASP A 68 -17.33 -10.97 -11.33
N VAL A 69 -16.88 -11.12 -10.09
CA VAL A 69 -15.64 -10.50 -9.59
C VAL A 69 -14.43 -11.28 -10.11
N ILE A 70 -13.53 -10.58 -10.80
CA ILE A 70 -12.30 -11.15 -11.34
C ILE A 70 -11.06 -10.77 -10.54
N PHE A 71 -11.11 -9.67 -9.78
CA PHE A 71 -10.02 -9.22 -8.94
C PHE A 71 -10.52 -8.45 -7.73
N HIS A 72 -9.85 -8.61 -6.58
CA HIS A 72 -10.20 -7.94 -5.34
C HIS A 72 -8.94 -7.34 -4.71
N PHE A 73 -8.92 -6.03 -4.49
CA PHE A 73 -7.81 -5.35 -3.87
C PHE A 73 -8.26 -4.35 -2.81
N SER A 74 -7.34 -4.03 -1.90
CA SER A 74 -7.49 -2.92 -0.95
C SER A 74 -6.46 -1.84 -1.25
N SER A 75 -6.75 -0.60 -0.84
CA SER A 75 -5.83 0.53 -0.96
C SER A 75 -5.90 1.40 0.28
N ILE A 76 -4.72 1.78 0.80
CA ILE A 76 -4.53 2.65 1.96
C ILE A 76 -3.12 3.26 1.88
N GLY A 77 -2.87 4.37 2.56
CA GLY A 77 -1.54 4.96 2.75
C GLY A 77 -1.37 5.57 4.12
N ASP A 78 -0.20 6.14 4.37
CA ASP A 78 0.06 7.04 5.50
C ASP A 78 -0.09 6.38 6.88
N SER A 79 0.76 5.40 7.15
CA SER A 79 0.81 4.72 8.46
C SER A 79 1.86 5.29 9.42
N ARG A 80 2.69 6.22 8.95
CA ARG A 80 3.71 6.87 9.77
C ARG A 80 3.11 7.69 10.90
N THR A 81 3.88 7.95 11.94
CA THR A 81 3.50 8.87 13.01
C THR A 81 4.64 9.81 13.36
N ASP A 82 4.36 10.87 14.10
CA ASP A 82 5.35 11.80 14.65
C ASP A 82 5.57 11.50 16.13
N ALA A 83 6.84 11.45 16.57
CA ALA A 83 7.18 11.22 17.98
C ALA A 83 6.56 12.26 18.92
N ARG A 84 6.16 13.41 18.40
CA ARG A 84 5.50 14.50 19.16
C ARG A 84 3.98 14.32 19.25
N THR A 85 3.39 13.31 18.58
CA THR A 85 1.94 13.08 18.63
C THR A 85 1.49 12.82 20.06
N PRO A 86 0.53 13.59 20.60
CA PRO A 86 0.05 13.37 21.96
C PRO A 86 -0.52 11.96 22.16
N GLY A 87 -0.16 11.33 23.27
CA GLY A 87 -0.68 9.99 23.62
C GLY A 87 -0.06 8.82 22.85
N ILE A 88 0.91 9.08 21.97
CA ILE A 88 1.65 8.03 21.26
C ILE A 88 2.40 7.11 22.24
N SER A 89 2.40 5.81 21.97
CA SER A 89 3.13 4.81 22.76
C SER A 89 4.65 4.96 22.60
N GLU A 90 5.43 4.49 23.57
CA GLU A 90 6.91 4.50 23.46
C GLU A 90 7.39 3.62 22.29
N GLN A 91 6.67 2.56 21.97
CA GLN A 91 6.96 1.75 20.79
C GLN A 91 6.76 2.54 19.50
N ASP A 92 5.63 3.24 19.38
CA ASP A 92 5.33 4.03 18.18
C ASP A 92 6.27 5.23 18.03
N LYS A 93 6.71 5.84 19.15
CA LYS A 93 7.78 6.86 19.13
C LYS A 93 9.08 6.31 18.58
N ARG A 94 9.40 5.07 18.90
CA ARG A 94 10.64 4.43 18.46
C ARG A 94 10.62 4.08 16.97
N TRP A 95 9.49 3.55 16.48
CA TRP A 95 9.37 3.06 15.11
C TRP A 95 8.70 4.05 14.17
N LEU A 96 8.16 5.14 14.72
CA LEU A 96 7.46 6.21 14.00
C LEU A 96 6.31 5.68 13.11
N THR A 97 5.60 4.67 13.62
CA THR A 97 4.47 4.01 12.98
C THR A 97 3.28 3.99 13.93
N ALA A 98 2.09 4.29 13.44
CA ALA A 98 0.83 4.17 14.22
C ALA A 98 0.40 2.69 14.30
N SER A 99 1.13 1.90 15.08
CA SER A 99 1.02 0.44 15.09
C SER A 99 -0.37 -0.09 15.50
N PRO A 100 -1.13 0.50 16.45
CA PRO A 100 -2.49 0.03 16.76
C PRO A 100 -3.45 0.16 15.58
N VAL A 101 -3.39 1.28 14.85
CA VAL A 101 -4.23 1.54 13.68
C VAL A 101 -3.86 0.58 12.57
N LEU A 102 -2.57 0.53 12.21
CA LEU A 102 -2.08 -0.31 11.13
C LEU A 102 -2.35 -1.80 11.38
N SER A 103 -2.11 -2.29 12.60
CA SER A 103 -2.43 -3.68 12.98
C SER A 103 -3.90 -4.02 12.80
N ARG A 104 -4.78 -3.08 13.14
CA ARG A 104 -6.21 -3.30 12.98
C ARG A 104 -6.60 -3.33 11.51
N VAL A 105 -6.14 -2.36 10.71
CA VAL A 105 -6.39 -2.33 9.26
C VAL A 105 -5.91 -3.62 8.59
N ILE A 106 -4.71 -4.09 8.91
CA ILE A 106 -4.16 -5.36 8.41
C ILE A 106 -5.11 -6.54 8.69
N LYS A 107 -5.62 -6.65 9.92
CA LYS A 107 -6.56 -7.72 10.29
C LYS A 107 -7.88 -7.64 9.51
N GLU A 108 -8.41 -6.44 9.33
CA GLU A 108 -9.64 -6.22 8.58
C GLU A 108 -9.46 -6.54 7.08
N ILE A 109 -8.34 -6.15 6.47
CA ILE A 109 -7.99 -6.47 5.09
C ILE A 109 -7.80 -7.98 4.92
N ALA A 110 -7.09 -8.65 5.83
CA ALA A 110 -6.95 -10.10 5.80
C ALA A 110 -8.32 -10.80 5.87
N ALA A 111 -9.21 -10.31 6.74
CA ALA A 111 -10.56 -10.85 6.86
C ALA A 111 -11.42 -10.64 5.60
N SER A 112 -11.23 -9.54 4.86
CA SER A 112 -11.91 -9.28 3.58
C SER A 112 -11.44 -10.19 2.46
N ARG A 113 -10.27 -10.84 2.61
CA ARG A 113 -9.62 -11.67 1.60
C ARG A 113 -9.27 -10.89 0.33
N SER A 114 -8.83 -9.64 0.48
CA SER A 114 -8.22 -8.89 -0.63
C SER A 114 -7.00 -9.65 -1.15
N GLU A 115 -6.88 -9.78 -2.47
CA GLU A 115 -5.77 -10.48 -3.12
C GLU A 115 -4.50 -9.62 -3.09
N VAL A 116 -4.67 -8.29 -3.19
CA VAL A 116 -3.57 -7.32 -3.17
C VAL A 116 -3.93 -6.14 -2.27
N LEU A 117 -2.96 -5.65 -1.53
CA LEU A 117 -2.98 -4.35 -0.88
C LEU A 117 -2.02 -3.40 -1.62
N PHE A 118 -2.53 -2.31 -2.19
CA PHE A 118 -1.71 -1.18 -2.61
C PHE A 118 -1.55 -0.22 -1.44
N PHE A 119 -0.30 -0.01 -1.01
CA PHE A 119 0.01 0.90 0.08
C PHE A 119 0.57 2.22 -0.48
N ASN A 120 -0.24 3.28 -0.43
CA ASN A 120 -0.04 4.53 -1.17
C ASN A 120 0.97 5.49 -0.52
N GLY A 121 2.13 5.00 -0.12
CA GLY A 121 3.21 5.82 0.40
C GLY A 121 3.08 6.19 1.87
N ASP A 122 4.10 6.91 2.36
CA ASP A 122 4.24 7.37 3.74
C ASP A 122 4.09 6.21 4.76
N MET A 123 4.75 5.10 4.45
CA MET A 123 4.85 3.91 5.30
C MET A 123 5.72 4.18 6.51
N ILE A 124 6.77 4.99 6.30
CA ILE A 124 7.77 5.36 7.30
C ILE A 124 7.74 6.87 7.51
N MET A 125 8.23 7.34 8.65
CA MET A 125 8.43 8.76 8.88
C MET A 125 9.57 9.31 8.01
N GLY A 126 10.54 8.48 7.69
CA GLY A 126 11.69 8.88 6.87
C GLY A 126 12.46 10.03 7.50
N TYR A 127 13.02 10.91 6.63
CA TYR A 127 13.73 12.12 7.02
C TYR A 127 14.94 11.90 7.94
N ALA A 128 15.40 10.67 8.08
CA ALA A 128 16.60 10.37 8.82
C ALA A 128 17.84 10.60 7.94
N LYS A 129 18.84 11.29 8.49
CA LYS A 129 20.13 11.46 7.82
C LYS A 129 20.94 10.17 7.78
N ASP A 130 20.71 9.32 8.77
CA ASP A 130 21.33 8.00 8.88
C ASP A 130 20.47 6.96 8.16
N SER A 131 21.08 6.20 7.24
CA SER A 131 20.41 5.12 6.53
C SER A 131 19.86 4.06 7.47
N ILE A 132 20.57 3.77 8.58
CA ILE A 132 20.18 2.76 9.56
C ILE A 132 18.81 3.09 10.19
N ASP A 133 18.54 4.36 10.44
CA ASP A 133 17.23 4.74 11.03
C ASP A 133 16.08 4.56 10.03
N ASN A 134 16.29 4.85 8.74
CA ASN A 134 15.31 4.57 7.69
C ASN A 134 15.12 3.05 7.51
N GLU A 135 16.22 2.29 7.44
CA GLU A 135 16.19 0.83 7.31
C GLU A 135 15.40 0.16 8.46
N ARG A 136 15.58 0.63 9.70
CA ARG A 136 14.82 0.16 10.86
C ARG A 136 13.32 0.42 10.72
N GLN A 137 12.93 1.59 10.23
CA GLN A 137 11.54 1.93 10.01
C GLN A 137 10.94 1.03 8.92
N TYR A 138 11.64 0.83 7.79
CA TYR A 138 11.23 -0.11 6.75
C TYR A 138 11.10 -1.54 7.30
N ALA A 139 12.10 -2.02 8.04
CA ALA A 139 12.09 -3.36 8.61
C ALA A 139 10.88 -3.58 9.55
N PHE A 140 10.54 -2.59 10.37
CA PHE A 140 9.38 -2.67 11.25
C PHE A 140 8.07 -2.73 10.45
N TRP A 141 7.88 -1.81 9.50
CA TRP A 141 6.70 -1.79 8.64
C TRP A 141 6.56 -3.11 7.86
N ARG A 142 7.64 -3.60 7.25
CA ARG A 142 7.66 -4.89 6.54
C ARG A 142 7.30 -6.06 7.45
N GLY A 143 7.77 -6.05 8.69
CA GLY A 143 7.41 -7.05 9.69
C GLY A 143 5.91 -7.09 9.97
N MET A 144 5.24 -5.92 10.03
CA MET A 144 3.79 -5.84 10.15
C MET A 144 3.08 -6.37 8.91
N MET A 145 3.56 -6.03 7.70
CA MET A 145 2.98 -6.50 6.43
C MET A 145 3.18 -7.99 6.18
N ALA A 146 4.22 -8.61 6.75
CA ALA A 146 4.46 -10.04 6.60
C ALA A 146 3.25 -10.87 7.04
N THR A 147 2.57 -10.50 8.13
CA THR A 147 1.37 -11.19 8.60
C THR A 147 0.22 -11.16 7.60
N LEU A 148 0.11 -10.08 6.83
CA LEU A 148 -0.89 -9.94 5.78
C LEU A 148 -0.57 -10.82 4.58
N MET A 149 0.70 -10.87 4.18
CA MET A 149 1.16 -11.74 3.09
C MET A 149 0.98 -13.24 3.43
N GLU A 150 1.25 -13.63 4.67
CA GLU A 150 0.98 -14.97 5.15
C GLU A 150 -0.52 -15.31 5.16
N ALA A 151 -1.37 -14.31 5.40
CA ALA A 151 -2.82 -14.46 5.31
C ALA A 151 -3.36 -14.53 3.88
N GLY A 152 -2.51 -14.38 2.85
CA GLY A 152 -2.88 -14.52 1.44
C GLY A 152 -3.17 -13.22 0.71
N THR A 153 -2.67 -12.08 1.20
CA THR A 153 -2.75 -10.78 0.52
C THR A 153 -1.36 -10.31 0.10
N TYR A 154 -1.13 -10.09 -1.18
CA TYR A 154 0.14 -9.54 -1.68
C TYR A 154 0.22 -8.04 -1.37
N VAL A 155 1.36 -7.57 -0.86
CA VAL A 155 1.55 -6.15 -0.55
C VAL A 155 2.37 -5.49 -1.65
N MET A 156 1.76 -4.49 -2.30
CA MET A 156 2.36 -3.71 -3.39
C MET A 156 2.65 -2.29 -2.89
N PRO A 157 3.94 -1.93 -2.68
CA PRO A 157 4.31 -0.64 -2.12
C PRO A 157 4.31 0.46 -3.18
N VAL A 158 3.82 1.64 -2.82
CA VAL A 158 3.88 2.88 -3.61
C VAL A 158 4.81 3.87 -2.89
N PRO A 159 5.78 4.52 -3.54
CA PRO A 159 6.66 5.47 -2.86
C PRO A 159 5.89 6.75 -2.46
N GLY A 160 6.07 7.21 -1.23
CA GLY A 160 5.59 8.48 -0.74
C GLY A 160 6.72 9.51 -0.58
N ASN A 161 6.38 10.75 -0.28
CA ASN A 161 7.37 11.79 -0.10
C ASN A 161 8.26 11.55 1.13
N HIS A 162 7.76 10.88 2.16
CA HIS A 162 8.54 10.50 3.33
C HIS A 162 9.59 9.43 3.02
N GLU A 163 9.40 8.62 2.01
CA GLU A 163 10.35 7.63 1.53
C GLU A 163 11.47 8.25 0.69
N VAL A 164 11.15 9.28 -0.14
CA VAL A 164 12.11 9.76 -1.17
C VAL A 164 12.61 11.19 -0.97
N GLN A 165 11.96 12.03 -0.13
CA GLN A 165 12.36 13.41 0.11
C GLN A 165 13.14 13.59 1.41
N MET A 166 13.93 14.67 1.47
CA MET A 166 14.62 15.12 2.68
C MET A 166 14.38 16.61 2.91
N PRO A 167 13.99 17.01 4.15
CA PRO A 167 13.93 18.41 4.52
C PRO A 167 15.32 19.09 4.42
N THR A 168 15.36 20.16 3.66
CA THR A 168 16.58 20.98 3.46
C THR A 168 16.30 22.41 3.87
N LYS A 169 17.17 23.00 4.68
CA LYS A 169 17.05 24.41 5.05
C LYS A 169 17.54 25.28 3.89
N THR A 170 16.69 26.23 3.49
CA THR A 170 17.00 27.29 2.53
C THR A 170 16.84 28.65 3.21
N PRO A 171 17.30 29.76 2.61
CA PRO A 171 17.06 31.11 3.14
C PRO A 171 15.57 31.42 3.34
N GLU A 172 14.70 30.86 2.49
CA GLU A 172 13.24 31.07 2.48
C GLU A 172 12.51 30.17 3.48
N GLY A 173 13.19 29.16 4.05
CA GLY A 173 12.61 28.21 5.00
C GLY A 173 13.09 26.80 4.85
N THR A 174 12.28 25.83 5.29
CA THR A 174 12.55 24.41 5.09
C THR A 174 11.75 23.90 3.91
N VAL A 175 12.44 23.42 2.89
CA VAL A 175 11.86 22.80 1.70
C VAL A 175 12.23 21.32 1.68
N LYS A 176 11.37 20.50 1.11
CA LYS A 176 11.59 19.05 0.96
C LYS A 176 11.90 18.77 -0.51
N PHE A 177 12.96 18.01 -0.75
CA PHE A 177 13.37 17.59 -2.09
C PHE A 177 13.68 16.10 -2.10
N ALA A 178 13.30 15.44 -3.19
CA ALA A 178 13.69 14.06 -3.45
C ALA A 178 15.22 13.94 -3.58
N GLN A 179 15.75 12.83 -3.06
CA GLN A 179 17.19 12.59 -2.98
C GLN A 179 17.55 11.27 -3.64
N PRO A 180 18.60 11.21 -4.49
CA PRO A 180 19.01 9.99 -5.17
C PRO A 180 19.32 8.83 -4.20
N TYR A 181 19.89 9.13 -3.02
CA TYR A 181 20.20 8.10 -2.02
C TYR A 181 18.96 7.54 -1.34
N LEU A 182 17.87 8.31 -1.21
CA LEU A 182 16.60 7.84 -0.66
C LEU A 182 15.85 6.96 -1.68
N GLU A 183 15.87 7.31 -2.96
CA GLU A 183 15.38 6.41 -4.02
C GLU A 183 16.17 5.09 -4.05
N LYS A 184 17.48 5.12 -3.77
CA LYS A 184 18.30 3.91 -3.63
C LYS A 184 17.86 3.10 -2.41
N GLN A 185 17.67 3.74 -1.25
CA GLN A 185 17.18 3.07 -0.04
C GLN A 185 15.79 2.45 -0.25
N TRP A 186 14.89 3.11 -0.99
CA TRP A 186 13.62 2.54 -1.40
C TRP A 186 13.82 1.21 -2.12
N ARG A 187 14.66 1.17 -3.16
CA ARG A 187 14.93 -0.06 -3.92
C ARG A 187 15.52 -1.17 -3.05
N GLU A 188 16.43 -0.81 -2.16
CA GLU A 188 17.09 -1.77 -1.25
C GLU A 188 16.11 -2.37 -0.24
N ASN A 189 15.14 -1.60 0.22
CA ASN A 189 14.20 -2.04 1.25
C ASN A 189 12.87 -2.56 0.70
N MET A 190 12.41 -2.08 -0.46
CA MET A 190 11.08 -2.38 -0.99
C MET A 190 11.10 -3.09 -2.34
N GLY A 191 12.23 -3.08 -3.04
CA GLY A 191 12.33 -3.61 -4.40
C GLY A 191 11.97 -5.09 -4.53
N ASP A 192 12.26 -5.90 -3.52
CA ASP A 192 11.91 -7.33 -3.48
C ASP A 192 10.39 -7.61 -3.28
N LEU A 193 9.61 -6.60 -2.93
CA LEU A 193 8.14 -6.68 -2.89
C LEU A 193 7.53 -6.37 -4.25
N ILE A 194 8.25 -5.66 -5.12
CA ILE A 194 7.71 -5.18 -6.38
C ILE A 194 7.79 -6.29 -7.42
N ILE A 195 6.65 -6.91 -7.72
CA ILE A 195 6.47 -7.95 -8.74
C ILE A 195 7.47 -9.12 -8.58
N ASP A 196 7.54 -9.69 -7.39
CA ASP A 196 8.15 -11.00 -7.20
C ASP A 196 7.19 -12.08 -7.71
N MET A 197 7.46 -12.61 -8.90
CA MET A 197 6.59 -13.59 -9.56
C MET A 197 6.40 -14.88 -8.77
N ASN A 198 7.41 -15.31 -8.01
CA ASN A 198 7.28 -16.52 -7.19
C ASN A 198 6.31 -16.28 -6.03
N ARG A 199 6.49 -15.18 -5.32
CA ARG A 199 5.61 -14.77 -4.21
C ARG A 199 4.20 -14.46 -4.72
N TRP A 200 4.09 -13.74 -5.84
CA TRP A 200 2.81 -13.46 -6.48
C TRP A 200 2.03 -14.73 -6.79
N ASN A 201 2.65 -15.70 -7.46
CA ASN A 201 2.01 -16.96 -7.83
C ASN A 201 1.58 -17.80 -6.61
N GLN A 202 2.32 -17.71 -5.50
CA GLN A 202 1.95 -18.38 -4.26
C GLN A 202 0.75 -17.74 -3.56
N ILE A 203 0.68 -16.40 -3.55
CA ILE A 203 -0.32 -15.63 -2.81
C ILE A 203 -1.56 -15.38 -3.65
N VAL A 204 -1.43 -14.71 -4.80
CA VAL A 204 -2.56 -14.23 -5.61
C VAL A 204 -3.15 -15.32 -6.49
N LYS A 205 -2.32 -16.23 -6.99
CA LYS A 205 -2.75 -17.37 -7.83
C LYS A 205 -3.47 -16.95 -9.12
N LYS A 206 -3.23 -15.73 -9.60
CA LYS A 206 -3.70 -15.21 -10.88
C LYS A 206 -2.49 -14.77 -11.70
N PRO A 207 -2.38 -15.12 -12.99
CA PRO A 207 -1.20 -14.79 -13.76
C PRO A 207 -1.09 -13.27 -13.97
N ILE A 208 0.10 -12.73 -13.76
CA ILE A 208 0.49 -11.45 -14.35
C ILE A 208 0.84 -11.75 -15.81
N THR A 209 0.16 -11.10 -16.74
CA THR A 209 0.34 -11.32 -18.19
C THR A 209 1.37 -10.39 -18.80
N TYR A 210 1.66 -9.29 -18.13
CA TYR A 210 2.70 -8.31 -18.50
C TYR A 210 3.16 -7.56 -17.24
N TRP A 211 4.43 -7.15 -17.20
CA TRP A 211 4.92 -6.19 -16.19
C TRP A 211 6.09 -5.36 -16.74
N ASP A 212 6.20 -4.14 -16.23
CA ASP A 212 7.35 -3.26 -16.40
C ASP A 212 7.72 -2.62 -15.05
N ILE A 213 8.91 -2.95 -14.55
CA ILE A 213 9.45 -2.38 -13.32
C ILE A 213 10.52 -1.33 -13.58
N ASN A 214 10.90 -1.12 -14.84
CA ASN A 214 12.06 -0.32 -15.19
C ASN A 214 11.72 1.12 -15.53
N ASN A 215 10.48 1.41 -15.86
CA ASN A 215 10.05 2.72 -16.31
C ASN A 215 11.07 3.38 -17.26
N THR A 216 10.91 3.15 -18.53
CA THR A 216 11.76 3.75 -19.57
C THR A 216 11.31 5.18 -19.93
N SER A 217 10.99 6.04 -18.92
CA SER A 217 10.73 7.45 -19.20
C SER A 217 11.96 8.10 -19.83
N THR A 218 11.73 8.98 -20.79
CA THR A 218 12.81 9.81 -21.33
C THR A 218 12.98 11.01 -20.39
N PRO A 219 14.20 11.24 -19.83
CA PRO A 219 14.44 12.35 -18.90
C PRO A 219 13.98 13.70 -19.46
N GLU A 220 14.07 13.88 -20.76
CA GLU A 220 13.71 15.12 -21.46
C GLU A 220 12.20 15.40 -21.43
N LEU A 221 11.36 14.36 -21.49
CA LEU A 221 9.90 14.50 -21.52
C LEU A 221 9.27 14.57 -20.13
N ASP A 222 9.82 13.83 -19.17
CA ASP A 222 9.28 13.72 -17.81
C ASP A 222 10.10 14.49 -16.77
N HIS A 223 11.17 15.19 -17.20
CA HIS A 223 12.04 16.03 -16.36
C HIS A 223 12.67 15.32 -15.15
N VAL A 224 12.78 13.98 -15.21
CA VAL A 224 13.38 13.19 -14.13
C VAL A 224 14.89 13.11 -14.26
N GLN A 225 15.61 13.20 -13.14
CA GLN A 225 17.07 13.20 -13.12
C GLN A 225 17.67 11.83 -12.74
N THR A 226 16.84 10.89 -12.32
CA THR A 226 17.25 9.55 -11.91
C THR A 226 16.44 8.49 -12.60
N VAL A 227 17.01 7.28 -12.67
CA VAL A 227 16.29 6.10 -13.16
C VAL A 227 15.16 5.76 -12.20
N GLN A 228 13.94 5.60 -12.72
CA GLN A 228 12.74 5.35 -11.93
C GLN A 228 12.38 3.86 -11.80
N THR A 229 13.33 2.96 -12.06
CA THR A 229 13.16 1.52 -11.82
C THR A 229 12.66 1.26 -10.42
N GLN A 230 11.57 0.46 -10.29
CA GLN A 230 10.90 0.13 -9.02
C GLN A 230 10.32 1.32 -8.24
N LEU A 231 10.33 2.51 -8.80
CA LEU A 231 9.64 3.70 -8.29
C LEU A 231 8.38 3.98 -9.10
N ASN A 232 8.50 3.87 -10.44
CA ASN A 232 7.37 3.71 -11.35
C ASN A 232 7.36 2.28 -11.89
N TYR A 233 6.22 1.62 -11.86
CA TYR A 233 6.09 0.27 -12.41
C TYR A 233 4.63 -0.04 -12.77
N SER A 234 4.44 -0.98 -13.67
CA SER A 234 3.12 -1.37 -14.12
C SER A 234 3.00 -2.88 -14.37
N PHE A 235 1.79 -3.39 -14.36
CA PHE A 235 1.50 -4.78 -14.66
C PHE A 235 0.04 -5.01 -15.05
N ASP A 236 -0.20 -6.11 -15.77
CA ASP A 236 -1.54 -6.54 -16.20
C ASP A 236 -1.96 -7.82 -15.49
N VAL A 237 -3.21 -7.86 -15.04
CA VAL A 237 -3.89 -9.08 -14.60
C VAL A 237 -5.17 -9.24 -15.43
N GLY A 238 -5.12 -10.11 -16.44
CA GLY A 238 -6.19 -10.22 -17.41
C GLY A 238 -6.41 -8.92 -18.17
N SER A 239 -7.62 -8.35 -18.10
CA SER A 239 -7.95 -7.07 -18.74
C SER A 239 -7.78 -5.84 -17.84
N ILE A 240 -7.17 -6.00 -16.68
CA ILE A 240 -6.92 -4.92 -15.74
C ILE A 240 -5.46 -4.50 -15.82
N HIS A 241 -5.23 -3.22 -16.03
CA HIS A 241 -3.91 -2.61 -15.99
C HIS A 241 -3.73 -1.80 -14.72
N PHE A 242 -2.60 -2.01 -14.04
CA PHE A 242 -2.21 -1.33 -12.81
C PHE A 242 -0.92 -0.55 -13.06
N ALA A 243 -0.90 0.74 -12.74
CA ALA A 243 0.29 1.57 -12.76
C ALA A 243 0.56 2.16 -11.37
N VAL A 244 1.78 2.01 -10.89
CA VAL A 244 2.28 2.65 -9.67
C VAL A 244 3.24 3.76 -10.04
N ILE A 245 3.09 4.91 -9.40
CA ILE A 245 3.69 6.16 -9.85
C ILE A 245 4.38 6.85 -8.67
N ASN A 246 5.65 7.19 -8.84
CA ASN A 246 6.36 8.11 -7.96
C ASN A 246 5.89 9.54 -8.25
N THR A 247 5.39 10.23 -7.23
CA THR A 247 4.91 11.60 -7.32
C THR A 247 5.98 12.65 -6.99
N ASP A 248 7.17 12.19 -6.60
CA ASP A 248 8.30 13.02 -6.21
C ASP A 248 9.63 12.44 -6.73
N PRO A 249 9.81 12.32 -8.06
CA PRO A 249 11.09 11.88 -8.61
C PRO A 249 12.16 12.97 -8.42
N VAL A 250 13.41 12.54 -8.29
CA VAL A 250 14.52 13.49 -8.15
C VAL A 250 14.56 14.49 -9.30
N GLY A 251 14.57 15.77 -8.95
CA GLY A 251 14.54 16.90 -9.88
C GLY A 251 13.14 17.37 -10.28
N SER A 252 12.09 16.64 -9.88
CA SER A 252 10.70 16.94 -10.26
C SER A 252 9.71 16.63 -9.14
N ASP A 253 9.98 17.12 -7.94
CA ASP A 253 9.05 16.97 -6.82
C ASP A 253 7.66 17.51 -7.17
N ASN A 254 6.62 16.84 -6.70
CA ASN A 254 5.21 17.09 -7.03
C ASN A 254 4.91 17.01 -8.55
N VAL A 255 5.58 16.10 -9.25
CA VAL A 255 5.36 15.86 -10.68
C VAL A 255 5.33 14.35 -10.94
N VAL A 256 4.46 13.95 -11.84
CA VAL A 256 4.34 12.59 -12.32
C VAL A 256 5.00 12.47 -13.69
N SER A 257 5.66 11.35 -13.97
CA SER A 257 6.15 10.99 -15.32
C SER A 257 4.96 10.74 -16.26
N SER A 258 4.28 11.81 -16.67
CA SER A 258 3.04 11.75 -17.45
C SER A 258 3.23 11.16 -18.85
N SER A 259 4.39 11.42 -19.47
CA SER A 259 4.71 10.87 -20.78
C SER A 259 4.95 9.36 -20.74
N TRP A 260 5.59 8.87 -19.67
CA TRP A 260 5.68 7.43 -19.43
C TRP A 260 4.31 6.81 -19.25
N LEU A 261 3.48 7.38 -18.36
CA LEU A 261 2.16 6.86 -18.06
C LEU A 261 1.27 6.79 -19.30
N ALA A 262 1.31 7.82 -20.15
CA ALA A 262 0.54 7.84 -21.39
C ALA A 262 0.95 6.70 -22.33
N ARG A 263 2.26 6.45 -22.49
CA ARG A 263 2.75 5.33 -23.29
C ARG A 263 2.40 3.97 -22.70
N ASP A 264 2.53 3.84 -21.39
CA ASP A 264 2.24 2.61 -20.66
C ASP A 264 0.74 2.23 -20.80
N PHE A 265 -0.15 3.20 -20.57
CA PHE A 265 -1.58 3.00 -20.76
C PHE A 265 -1.96 2.68 -22.21
N GLU A 266 -1.34 3.34 -23.18
CA GLU A 266 -1.58 3.01 -24.59
C GLU A 266 -1.13 1.60 -24.92
N GLN A 267 0.05 1.17 -24.46
CA GLN A 267 0.52 -0.20 -24.67
C GLN A 267 -0.39 -1.22 -23.97
N ALA A 268 -0.87 -0.91 -22.76
CA ALA A 268 -1.83 -1.77 -22.08
C ALA A 268 -3.16 -1.88 -22.84
N ARG A 269 -3.68 -0.78 -23.37
CA ARG A 269 -4.87 -0.76 -24.24
C ARG A 269 -4.68 -1.65 -25.47
N LEU A 270 -3.52 -1.57 -26.12
CA LEU A 270 -3.18 -2.41 -27.27
C LEU A 270 -3.07 -3.90 -26.91
N ARG A 271 -2.69 -4.23 -25.67
CA ARG A 271 -2.71 -5.61 -25.15
C ARG A 271 -4.11 -6.09 -24.75
N GLY A 272 -5.14 -5.20 -24.78
CA GLY A 272 -6.54 -5.53 -24.50
C GLY A 272 -6.99 -5.15 -23.09
N ALA A 273 -6.24 -4.32 -22.35
CA ALA A 273 -6.71 -3.75 -21.10
C ALA A 273 -7.91 -2.84 -21.34
N ASN A 274 -8.93 -2.96 -20.48
CA ASN A 274 -10.15 -2.14 -20.51
C ASN A 274 -10.49 -1.53 -19.15
N THR A 275 -9.68 -1.80 -18.14
CA THR A 275 -9.79 -1.23 -16.79
C THR A 275 -8.41 -0.71 -16.41
N PHE A 276 -8.31 0.59 -16.15
CA PHE A 276 -7.04 1.26 -15.84
C PHE A 276 -7.08 1.78 -14.42
N LEU A 277 -6.10 1.38 -13.62
CA LEU A 277 -5.96 1.76 -12.22
C LEU A 277 -4.57 2.36 -11.99
N ALA A 278 -4.52 3.55 -11.42
CA ALA A 278 -3.27 4.22 -11.10
C ALA A 278 -3.16 4.44 -9.58
N PHE A 279 -1.97 4.29 -9.05
CA PHE A 279 -1.66 4.43 -7.63
C PHE A 279 -0.44 5.34 -7.49
N GLY A 280 -0.57 6.37 -6.70
CA GLY A 280 0.51 7.28 -6.35
C GLY A 280 0.33 7.78 -4.93
N HIS A 281 1.25 8.61 -4.46
CA HIS A 281 1.13 9.13 -3.10
C HIS A 281 0.36 10.45 -3.07
N LYS A 282 0.80 11.46 -3.82
CA LYS A 282 0.17 12.79 -3.79
C LYS A 282 -1.07 12.87 -4.67
N MET A 283 -2.10 13.52 -4.15
CA MET A 283 -3.34 13.79 -4.88
C MET A 283 -3.17 14.86 -5.95
N PRO A 284 -3.81 14.73 -7.12
CA PRO A 284 -3.88 15.77 -8.15
C PRO A 284 -4.67 17.02 -7.71
N PHE A 285 -5.66 16.84 -6.85
CA PHE A 285 -6.53 17.93 -6.38
C PHE A 285 -6.67 17.83 -4.87
N THR A 286 -6.15 18.83 -4.17
CA THR A 286 -6.17 18.92 -2.71
C THR A 286 -7.61 18.99 -2.19
N TYR A 287 -7.95 18.12 -1.23
CA TYR A 287 -9.29 18.06 -0.63
C TYR A 287 -9.53 19.21 0.35
N PHE A 288 -8.53 19.55 1.16
CA PHE A 288 -8.61 20.57 2.20
C PHE A 288 -7.66 21.74 1.88
N PRO A 289 -7.96 22.55 0.84
CA PRO A 289 -7.03 23.55 0.31
C PRO A 289 -6.92 24.82 1.16
N GLU A 290 -7.60 24.88 2.33
CA GLU A 290 -7.61 26.07 3.18
C GLU A 290 -6.85 25.84 4.48
N VAL A 291 -5.71 26.52 4.63
CA VAL A 291 -4.92 26.56 5.87
C VAL A 291 -4.89 28.01 6.34
N GLY A 292 -5.40 28.26 7.56
CA GLY A 292 -5.42 29.61 8.12
C GLY A 292 -6.20 30.64 7.28
N GLY A 293 -7.24 30.19 6.56
CA GLY A 293 -8.07 31.04 5.69
C GLY A 293 -7.46 31.32 4.31
N LYS A 294 -6.38 30.65 3.92
CA LYS A 294 -5.78 30.69 2.59
C LYS A 294 -5.96 29.35 1.90
N LYS A 295 -6.22 29.40 0.59
CA LYS A 295 -6.17 28.20 -0.26
C LYS A 295 -4.72 27.86 -0.51
N GLU A 296 -4.27 26.70 -0.04
CA GLU A 296 -2.94 26.18 -0.30
C GLU A 296 -3.08 24.80 -0.94
N ALA A 297 -2.45 24.63 -2.11
CA ALA A 297 -2.29 23.34 -2.73
C ALA A 297 -1.21 22.54 -1.97
N ASP A 298 -1.43 21.24 -1.75
CA ASP A 298 -0.49 20.38 -1.01
C ASP A 298 -0.12 19.12 -1.80
N GLY A 299 -0.74 18.89 -2.95
CA GLY A 299 -0.50 17.75 -3.82
C GLY A 299 0.22 18.13 -5.12
N LEU A 300 -0.17 17.46 -6.20
CA LEU A 300 0.33 17.78 -7.55
C LEU A 300 -0.18 19.15 -8.04
N ASP A 301 -1.21 19.68 -7.42
CA ASP A 301 -1.82 20.99 -7.73
C ASP A 301 -0.96 22.19 -7.31
N VAL A 302 0.14 21.99 -6.61
CA VAL A 302 1.20 23.01 -6.47
C VAL A 302 1.87 23.34 -7.81
N LYS A 303 1.75 22.45 -8.81
CA LYS A 303 2.20 22.62 -10.19
C LYS A 303 1.05 22.35 -11.16
N PRO A 304 0.14 23.31 -11.36
CA PRO A 304 -1.11 23.07 -12.09
C PRO A 304 -0.94 22.53 -13.51
N ALA A 305 0.06 22.99 -14.25
CA ALA A 305 0.31 22.54 -15.62
C ALA A 305 0.70 21.04 -15.66
N GLU A 306 1.58 20.62 -14.76
CA GLU A 306 2.04 19.24 -14.65
C GLU A 306 0.90 18.34 -14.14
N ARG A 307 0.13 18.81 -13.15
CA ARG A 307 -1.09 18.15 -12.67
C ARG A 307 -2.09 17.94 -13.82
N ASP A 308 -2.33 18.96 -14.66
CA ASP A 308 -3.28 18.89 -15.76
C ASP A 308 -2.81 17.92 -16.85
N ALA A 309 -1.50 17.88 -17.14
CA ALA A 309 -0.92 16.91 -18.05
C ALA A 309 -1.14 15.47 -17.55
N PHE A 310 -0.87 15.22 -16.26
CA PHE A 310 -1.14 13.92 -15.62
C PHE A 310 -2.63 13.57 -15.66
N TRP A 311 -3.50 14.49 -15.21
CA TRP A 311 -4.93 14.21 -15.14
C TRP A 311 -5.57 14.01 -16.50
N SER A 312 -5.04 14.64 -17.56
CA SER A 312 -5.45 14.36 -18.94
C SER A 312 -5.23 12.90 -19.32
N VAL A 313 -4.11 12.30 -18.91
CA VAL A 313 -3.88 10.86 -19.15
C VAL A 313 -4.92 10.04 -18.39
N ILE A 314 -5.17 10.34 -17.13
CA ILE A 314 -6.17 9.66 -16.30
C ILE A 314 -7.57 9.71 -16.96
N GLU A 315 -8.01 10.89 -17.42
CA GLU A 315 -9.31 11.06 -18.10
C GLU A 315 -9.39 10.36 -19.47
N ASN A 316 -8.32 10.42 -20.27
CA ASN A 316 -8.31 9.82 -21.62
C ASN A 316 -8.49 8.30 -21.58
N TYR A 317 -8.01 7.64 -20.55
CA TYR A 317 -8.16 6.20 -20.36
C TYR A 317 -9.28 5.83 -19.39
N GLY A 318 -10.01 6.81 -18.84
CA GLY A 318 -11.06 6.57 -17.84
C GLY A 318 -10.53 5.87 -16.60
N ALA A 319 -9.27 6.15 -16.24
CA ALA A 319 -8.62 5.52 -15.12
C ALA A 319 -9.16 6.01 -13.78
N THR A 320 -9.03 5.19 -12.74
CA THR A 320 -9.26 5.60 -11.36
C THR A 320 -7.91 5.74 -10.65
N TYR A 321 -7.68 6.88 -10.01
CA TYR A 321 -6.47 7.18 -9.28
C TYR A 321 -6.67 7.06 -7.77
N PHE A 322 -5.86 6.23 -7.12
CA PHE A 322 -5.82 6.05 -5.67
C PHE A 322 -4.57 6.71 -5.11
N CYS A 323 -4.73 7.46 -4.01
CA CYS A 323 -3.61 8.19 -3.41
C CYS A 323 -3.74 8.31 -1.89
N GLY A 324 -2.72 8.89 -1.26
CA GLY A 324 -2.63 9.21 0.16
C GLY A 324 -2.31 10.69 0.36
N HIS A 325 -1.27 10.98 1.14
CA HIS A 325 -0.68 12.28 1.45
C HIS A 325 -1.53 13.17 2.35
N GLU A 326 -2.74 13.53 1.96
CA GLU A 326 -3.69 14.07 2.90
C GLU A 326 -4.23 12.94 3.79
N HIS A 327 -4.06 13.10 5.09
CA HIS A 327 -4.47 12.10 6.08
C HIS A 327 -5.97 12.15 6.33
N VAL A 328 -6.72 11.92 5.27
CA VAL A 328 -8.19 11.91 5.22
C VAL A 328 -8.67 10.78 4.30
N TYR A 329 -9.96 10.58 4.29
CA TYR A 329 -10.68 9.90 3.22
C TYR A 329 -11.46 10.93 2.39
N ASP A 330 -11.24 10.95 1.09
CA ASP A 330 -12.13 11.60 0.12
C ASP A 330 -12.22 10.80 -1.18
N ALA A 331 -13.35 10.95 -1.88
CA ALA A 331 -13.55 10.41 -3.22
C ALA A 331 -14.33 11.41 -4.06
N SER A 332 -13.76 11.80 -5.17
CA SER A 332 -14.32 12.83 -6.04
C SER A 332 -14.08 12.56 -7.52
N GLN A 333 -14.85 13.22 -8.35
CA GLN A 333 -14.60 13.37 -9.79
C GLN A 333 -14.23 14.84 -10.03
N PRO A 334 -12.94 15.20 -9.97
CA PRO A 334 -12.52 16.60 -9.94
C PRO A 334 -13.01 17.45 -11.13
N LEU A 335 -13.03 16.84 -12.32
CA LEU A 335 -13.47 17.51 -13.55
C LEU A 335 -14.90 17.17 -13.97
N LYS A 336 -15.75 16.71 -13.05
CA LYS A 336 -17.15 16.34 -13.37
C LYS A 336 -17.96 17.47 -14.02
N ALA A 337 -17.77 18.69 -13.56
CA ALA A 337 -18.44 19.87 -14.13
C ALA A 337 -18.01 20.16 -15.57
N GLN A 338 -16.82 19.71 -15.96
CA GLN A 338 -16.26 19.83 -17.32
C GLN A 338 -16.50 18.56 -18.16
N GLY A 339 -17.29 17.61 -17.66
CA GLY A 339 -17.59 16.35 -18.34
C GLY A 339 -16.62 15.20 -18.05
N GLY A 340 -15.63 15.42 -17.18
CA GLY A 340 -14.70 14.38 -16.73
C GLY A 340 -15.41 13.25 -15.98
N LYS A 341 -14.89 12.04 -16.09
CA LYS A 341 -15.50 10.82 -15.52
C LYS A 341 -14.59 10.08 -14.55
N SER A 342 -13.31 10.41 -14.56
CA SER A 342 -12.31 9.75 -13.74
C SER A 342 -12.44 10.10 -12.25
N TRP A 343 -12.05 9.16 -11.41
CA TRP A 343 -12.14 9.31 -9.96
C TRP A 343 -10.75 9.51 -9.36
N GLN A 344 -10.67 10.46 -8.43
CA GLN A 344 -9.62 10.55 -7.42
C GLN A 344 -10.16 9.97 -6.12
N ILE A 345 -9.42 9.04 -5.51
CA ILE A 345 -9.78 8.41 -4.23
C ILE A 345 -8.59 8.57 -3.28
N ILE A 346 -8.74 9.46 -2.30
CA ILE A 346 -7.75 9.70 -1.26
C ILE A 346 -8.05 8.74 -0.10
N VAL A 347 -7.09 7.91 0.26
CA VAL A 347 -7.15 6.96 1.39
C VAL A 347 -5.86 7.06 2.22
N GLY A 348 -5.48 8.30 2.57
CA GLY A 348 -4.28 8.63 3.36
C GLY A 348 -4.47 8.54 4.88
N ALA A 349 -5.53 7.90 5.34
CA ALA A 349 -5.86 7.82 6.76
C ALA A 349 -5.48 6.47 7.39
N GLY A 350 -4.28 5.95 7.08
CA GLY A 350 -3.79 4.64 7.56
C GLY A 350 -3.12 4.66 8.94
N GLY A 351 -3.12 5.78 9.65
CA GLY A 351 -2.57 5.89 10.99
C GLY A 351 -1.83 7.19 11.28
N SER A 352 -1.44 7.94 10.27
CA SER A 352 -0.85 9.27 10.44
C SER A 352 -1.81 10.22 11.16
N PRO A 353 -1.31 11.24 11.87
CA PRO A 353 -2.15 12.28 12.46
C PRO A 353 -3.04 12.91 11.40
N PHE A 354 -4.33 13.04 11.67
CA PHE A 354 -5.29 13.59 10.70
C PHE A 354 -4.88 14.98 10.21
N SER A 355 -4.95 15.22 8.91
CA SER A 355 -4.71 16.52 8.28
C SER A 355 -5.73 17.57 8.74
N VAL A 356 -6.96 17.13 9.02
CA VAL A 356 -8.05 18.00 9.45
C VAL A 356 -8.13 18.05 10.96
N LYS A 357 -8.01 19.25 11.55
CA LYS A 357 -8.24 19.44 12.98
C LYS A 357 -9.71 19.20 13.32
N LYS A 358 -10.00 18.91 14.58
CA LYS A 358 -11.35 18.57 15.02
C LYS A 358 -12.33 19.71 14.81
N GLU A 359 -11.88 20.94 15.06
CA GLU A 359 -12.65 22.16 14.86
C GLU A 359 -12.89 22.52 13.39
N ASP A 360 -12.03 22.04 12.47
CA ASP A 360 -12.07 22.34 11.05
C ASP A 360 -12.76 21.23 10.23
N ALA A 361 -13.11 20.10 10.88
CA ALA A 361 -13.73 18.97 10.19
C ALA A 361 -15.07 19.35 9.57
N ARG A 362 -15.21 19.17 8.25
CA ARG A 362 -16.43 19.48 7.49
C ARG A 362 -17.51 18.41 7.68
N ASN A 363 -17.06 17.20 7.93
CA ASN A 363 -17.94 16.06 8.21
C ASN A 363 -17.19 15.00 9.07
N PRO A 364 -17.91 14.06 9.70
CA PRO A 364 -17.29 13.04 10.54
C PRO A 364 -16.23 12.17 9.82
N LYS A 365 -16.35 11.98 8.49
CA LYS A 365 -15.39 11.17 7.72
C LYS A 365 -13.99 11.78 7.63
N ASP A 366 -13.85 13.11 7.84
CA ASP A 366 -12.56 13.81 7.77
C ASP A 366 -11.60 13.37 8.87
N ARG A 367 -12.11 12.70 9.91
CA ARG A 367 -11.34 12.19 11.04
C ARG A 367 -11.62 10.71 11.32
N MET A 368 -11.61 9.92 10.27
CA MET A 368 -11.71 8.45 10.34
C MET A 368 -10.49 7.81 9.70
N TYR A 369 -9.96 6.79 10.33
CA TYR A 369 -9.03 5.87 9.67
C TYR A 369 -9.81 5.07 8.65
N ALA A 370 -9.36 5.07 7.40
CA ALA A 370 -10.16 4.53 6.31
C ALA A 370 -9.29 3.89 5.22
N TRP A 371 -9.86 2.86 4.57
CA TRP A 371 -9.25 2.20 3.41
C TRP A 371 -10.31 1.86 2.37
N ALA A 372 -9.88 1.73 1.13
CA ALA A 372 -10.72 1.25 0.04
C ALA A 372 -10.65 -0.29 -0.03
N ASP A 373 -11.80 -0.91 -0.18
CA ASP A 373 -12.01 -2.31 -0.57
C ASP A 373 -12.68 -2.30 -1.94
N VAL A 374 -12.02 -2.86 -2.96
CA VAL A 374 -12.42 -2.69 -4.36
C VAL A 374 -12.48 -4.04 -5.06
N LYS A 375 -13.64 -4.34 -5.63
CA LYS A 375 -13.87 -5.55 -6.43
C LYS A 375 -14.06 -5.17 -7.89
N VAL A 376 -13.19 -5.70 -8.76
CA VAL A 376 -13.23 -5.50 -10.20
C VAL A 376 -14.06 -6.60 -10.82
N THR A 377 -15.03 -6.25 -11.66
CA THR A 377 -15.90 -7.21 -12.35
C THR A 377 -15.35 -7.58 -13.72
N LYS A 378 -15.82 -8.68 -14.30
CA LYS A 378 -15.50 -9.13 -15.68
C LYS A 378 -15.77 -8.06 -16.75
N LYS A 379 -16.70 -7.14 -16.49
CA LYS A 379 -17.02 -6.02 -17.38
C LYS A 379 -16.16 -4.79 -17.16
N GLY A 380 -15.17 -4.85 -16.25
CA GLY A 380 -14.30 -3.74 -15.92
C GLY A 380 -14.89 -2.71 -14.94
N ALA A 381 -16.09 -2.95 -14.41
CA ALA A 381 -16.65 -2.06 -13.39
C ALA A 381 -15.99 -2.28 -12.03
N LEU A 382 -15.79 -1.19 -11.27
CA LEU A 382 -15.27 -1.23 -9.91
C LEU A 382 -16.43 -1.10 -8.91
N ASN A 383 -16.60 -2.09 -8.05
CA ASN A 383 -17.44 -1.96 -6.86
C ASN A 383 -16.53 -1.46 -5.73
N VAL A 384 -16.64 -0.19 -5.40
CA VAL A 384 -15.82 0.47 -4.38
C VAL A 384 -16.59 0.53 -3.08
N GLN A 385 -15.95 0.12 -2.01
CA GLN A 385 -16.44 0.25 -0.65
C GLN A 385 -15.34 0.87 0.21
N ILE A 386 -15.66 1.92 0.94
CA ILE A 386 -14.75 2.50 1.92
C ILE A 386 -15.16 2.02 3.29
N LEU A 387 -14.21 1.40 3.96
CA LEU A 387 -14.33 0.92 5.33
C LEU A 387 -13.51 1.83 6.24
N GLY A 388 -13.94 2.00 7.48
CA GLY A 388 -13.19 2.80 8.42
C GLY A 388 -13.75 2.77 9.84
N PHE A 389 -12.98 3.35 10.75
CA PHE A 389 -13.30 3.51 12.16
C PHE A 389 -12.78 4.86 12.68
N ASP A 390 -13.35 5.33 13.77
CA ASP A 390 -13.03 6.63 14.36
C ASP A 390 -11.69 6.65 15.13
N GLU A 391 -11.29 7.83 15.57
CA GLU A 391 -10.06 8.07 16.35
C GLU A 391 -10.01 7.31 17.68
N HIS A 392 -11.14 6.83 18.20
CA HIS A 392 -11.25 6.02 19.43
C HIS A 392 -11.18 4.52 19.15
N LEU A 393 -10.86 4.12 17.94
CA LEU A 393 -10.82 2.72 17.50
C LEU A 393 -12.18 2.00 17.70
N GLY A 394 -13.28 2.71 17.52
CA GLY A 394 -14.65 2.18 17.53
C GLY A 394 -14.89 1.12 16.45
N PRO A 395 -16.08 0.54 16.32
CA PRO A 395 -16.39 -0.49 15.33
C PRO A 395 -16.14 -0.03 13.89
N THR A 396 -15.61 -0.92 13.05
CA THR A 396 -15.48 -0.67 11.60
C THR A 396 -16.86 -0.52 10.96
N LYS A 397 -17.00 0.50 10.12
CA LYS A 397 -18.23 0.85 9.41
C LYS A 397 -17.97 0.98 7.92
N VAL A 398 -19.00 0.78 7.12
CA VAL A 398 -19.01 1.21 5.72
C VAL A 398 -19.26 2.71 5.71
N ILE A 399 -18.24 3.48 5.31
CA ILE A 399 -18.31 4.94 5.21
C ILE A 399 -18.99 5.37 3.91
N ALA A 400 -18.63 4.68 2.81
CA ALA A 400 -19.18 4.95 1.49
C ALA A 400 -19.18 3.68 0.64
N LYS A 401 -20.09 3.64 -0.34
CA LYS A 401 -20.17 2.55 -1.32
C LYS A 401 -20.76 3.06 -2.63
N TRP A 402 -20.09 2.77 -3.75
CA TRP A 402 -20.57 3.11 -5.08
C TRP A 402 -19.97 2.18 -6.13
N LYS A 403 -20.44 2.32 -7.35
CA LYS A 403 -19.94 1.62 -8.52
C LYS A 403 -19.33 2.63 -9.49
N ILE A 404 -18.17 2.31 -10.03
CA ILE A 404 -17.55 3.04 -11.14
C ILE A 404 -17.75 2.16 -12.37
N GLU A 405 -18.48 2.68 -13.35
CA GLU A 405 -18.67 1.96 -14.62
C GLU A 405 -17.41 2.13 -15.48
N PRO A 406 -17.06 1.12 -16.30
CA PRO A 406 -15.94 1.24 -17.22
C PRO A 406 -16.20 2.39 -18.19
N SER A 407 -15.23 3.26 -18.35
CA SER A 407 -15.27 4.28 -19.40
C SER A 407 -14.98 3.64 -20.74
N ALA A 408 -15.71 4.02 -21.80
CA ALA A 408 -15.26 3.72 -23.13
C ALA A 408 -13.93 4.45 -23.33
N VAL A 409 -12.86 3.68 -23.51
CA VAL A 409 -11.55 4.24 -23.83
C VAL A 409 -11.70 4.94 -25.19
N ASN A 410 -11.52 6.24 -25.22
CA ASN A 410 -11.58 6.99 -26.47
C ASN A 410 -10.40 6.50 -27.33
N ALA A 411 -10.70 5.96 -28.51
CA ALA A 411 -9.66 5.69 -29.49
C ALA A 411 -9.00 7.05 -29.82
N VAL A 412 -7.77 7.21 -29.42
CA VAL A 412 -6.96 8.36 -29.85
C VAL A 412 -6.73 8.15 -31.35
N HIS A 413 -7.40 8.95 -32.18
CA HIS A 413 -7.26 8.98 -33.64
C HIS A 413 -5.99 9.73 -34.02
#